data_72088747b08966b9b53bfa779ddbd8c5
#
_entry.id   72088747b08966b9b53bfa779ddbd8c5
#
_cell.length_a   1.000
_cell.length_b   1.000
_cell.length_c   1.000
_cell.angle_alpha   90.00
_cell.angle_beta   90.00
_cell.angle_gamma   90.00
#
_symmetry.space_group_name_H-M   'P 1'
#
loop_
_entity.id
_entity.type
_entity.pdbx_description
1 polymer ?
#
loop_
_entity_poly.entity_id
_entity_poly.type
_entity_poly.pdbx_seq_one_letter_code
_entity_poly.pdbx_strand_id
1 'polypeptide(L)'
;MERALIETIFFEQQIAEHPTTQRIRRALPRASWVPIDRYQELFNKRHQNFKLQKKNPALILAKKYDNFVLPVPSGFGMDSHKSFYFSHMYNCLYDCKYCFLQGMYSSANFVLFVNYEDFFTSISDKINEYNGKTLTFFSGYDCDSLAFDKLSGFADEALNFFSNFPHTELELRTKSIAINSLLQRKALSNCVVAFSLSPAEIAESLDNKAPSIS
;
A
#
# COMPACT_ATOMS: atom_id res chain seq x y z
N MET A 1 -9.77 14.87 4.55
CA MET A 1 -9.00 15.37 3.39
C MET A 1 -8.99 14.38 2.21
N GLU A 2 -8.94 13.08 2.43
CA GLU A 2 -8.85 12.05 1.38
C GLU A 2 -10.08 11.92 0.45
N ARG A 3 -11.29 12.22 0.94
CA ARG A 3 -12.53 12.13 0.14
C ARG A 3 -12.62 13.11 -1.05
N ALA A 4 -11.84 14.18 -1.04
CA ALA A 4 -11.83 15.19 -2.10
C ALA A 4 -10.78 14.92 -3.20
N LEU A 5 -9.93 13.91 -3.03
CA LEU A 5 -8.78 13.65 -3.91
C LEU A 5 -9.05 12.64 -5.02
N ILE A 6 -10.05 11.77 -4.88
CA ILE A 6 -10.35 10.71 -5.85
C ILE A 6 -11.71 10.97 -6.49
N GLU A 7 -11.68 11.50 -7.70
CA GLU A 7 -12.89 11.78 -8.50
C GLU A 7 -13.26 10.60 -9.41
N THR A 8 -12.24 9.84 -9.85
CA THR A 8 -12.42 8.72 -10.76
C THR A 8 -11.83 7.44 -10.19
N ILE A 9 -12.60 6.38 -10.22
CA ILE A 9 -12.19 5.04 -9.82
C ILE A 9 -12.38 4.11 -11.01
N PHE A 10 -11.28 3.56 -11.49
CA PHE A 10 -11.31 2.44 -12.42
C PHE A 10 -11.30 1.14 -11.61
N PHE A 11 -12.01 0.13 -12.06
CA PHE A 11 -12.01 -1.17 -11.39
C PHE A 11 -12.07 -2.31 -12.39
N GLU A 12 -11.28 -3.34 -12.17
CA GLU A 12 -11.36 -4.55 -12.98
C GLU A 12 -12.72 -5.23 -12.75
N GLN A 13 -13.41 -5.59 -13.82
CA GLN A 13 -14.80 -6.12 -13.75
C GLN A 13 -14.90 -7.35 -12.85
N GLN A 14 -13.90 -8.22 -12.87
CA GLN A 14 -13.86 -9.46 -12.09
C GLN A 14 -13.86 -9.26 -10.57
N ILE A 15 -13.47 -8.07 -10.09
CA ILE A 15 -13.46 -7.74 -8.66
C ILE A 15 -14.61 -6.82 -8.25
N ALA A 16 -15.60 -6.63 -9.11
CA ALA A 16 -16.73 -5.74 -8.84
C ALA A 16 -17.43 -6.08 -7.52
N GLU A 17 -17.64 -7.37 -7.26
CA GLU A 17 -18.31 -7.86 -6.05
C GLU A 17 -17.36 -8.17 -4.90
N HIS A 18 -16.06 -7.94 -5.06
CA HIS A 18 -15.09 -8.16 -3.99
C HIS A 18 -15.42 -7.28 -2.77
N PRO A 19 -15.37 -7.81 -1.51
CA PRO A 19 -15.74 -7.06 -0.31
C PRO A 19 -15.03 -5.70 -0.16
N THR A 20 -13.71 -5.67 -0.46
CA THR A 20 -12.92 -4.43 -0.43
C THR A 20 -13.40 -3.44 -1.49
N THR A 21 -13.72 -3.88 -2.71
CA THR A 21 -14.28 -3.02 -3.78
C THR A 21 -15.60 -2.41 -3.33
N GLN A 22 -16.49 -3.22 -2.76
CA GLN A 22 -17.79 -2.76 -2.27
C GLN A 22 -17.65 -1.82 -1.07
N ARG A 23 -16.67 -2.04 -0.18
CA ARG A 23 -16.35 -1.12 0.91
C ARG A 23 -15.94 0.25 0.38
N ILE A 24 -15.03 0.28 -0.59
CA ILE A 24 -14.55 1.53 -1.21
C ILE A 24 -15.69 2.24 -1.94
N ARG A 25 -16.55 1.49 -2.64
CA ARG A 25 -17.71 2.05 -3.35
C ARG A 25 -18.65 2.78 -2.39
N ARG A 26 -18.93 2.18 -1.24
CA ARG A 26 -19.75 2.81 -0.20
C ARG A 26 -19.07 4.04 0.41
N ALA A 27 -17.74 4.04 0.54
CA ALA A 27 -16.98 5.17 1.09
C ALA A 27 -16.88 6.35 0.12
N LEU A 28 -16.89 6.09 -1.20
CA LEU A 28 -16.73 7.09 -2.26
C LEU A 28 -17.92 7.08 -3.25
N PRO A 29 -19.16 7.34 -2.78
CA PRO A 29 -20.36 7.24 -3.61
C PRO A 29 -20.47 8.32 -4.69
N ARG A 30 -19.67 9.40 -4.60
CA ARG A 30 -19.68 10.51 -5.57
C ARG A 30 -18.60 10.37 -6.64
N ALA A 31 -17.69 9.41 -6.51
CA ALA A 31 -16.68 9.16 -7.53
C ALA A 31 -17.32 8.57 -8.80
N SER A 32 -16.74 8.86 -9.95
CA SER A 32 -17.09 8.20 -11.21
C SER A 32 -16.47 6.79 -11.22
N TRP A 33 -17.29 5.76 -11.37
CA TRP A 33 -16.85 4.36 -11.38
C TRP A 33 -16.84 3.81 -12.79
N VAL A 34 -15.67 3.46 -13.30
CA VAL A 34 -15.44 3.01 -14.68
C VAL A 34 -14.89 1.59 -14.70
N PRO A 35 -15.62 0.61 -15.26
CA PRO A 35 -15.11 -0.74 -15.39
C PRO A 35 -13.99 -0.81 -16.43
N ILE A 36 -13.01 -1.67 -16.18
CA ILE A 36 -11.89 -1.99 -17.09
C ILE A 36 -11.65 -3.50 -17.08
N ASP A 37 -10.95 -4.02 -18.09
CA ASP A 37 -10.56 -5.42 -18.08
C ASP A 37 -9.33 -5.66 -17.22
N ARG A 38 -8.27 -4.85 -17.39
CA ARG A 38 -7.00 -4.98 -16.68
C ARG A 38 -6.41 -3.61 -16.29
N TYR A 39 -5.85 -3.50 -15.08
CA TYR A 39 -5.24 -2.25 -14.62
C TYR A 39 -4.09 -1.77 -15.52
N GLN A 40 -3.37 -2.69 -16.17
CA GLN A 40 -2.29 -2.36 -17.11
C GLN A 40 -2.76 -1.59 -18.35
N GLU A 41 -4.06 -1.56 -18.64
CA GLU A 41 -4.61 -0.75 -19.72
C GLU A 41 -4.45 0.75 -19.45
N LEU A 42 -4.40 1.14 -18.19
CA LEU A 42 -4.34 2.53 -17.74
C LEU A 42 -3.05 2.85 -16.99
N PHE A 43 -2.46 1.88 -16.31
CA PHE A 43 -1.32 2.09 -15.45
C PHE A 43 -0.01 1.83 -16.18
N ASN A 44 0.97 2.74 -15.99
CA ASN A 44 2.36 2.62 -16.47
C ASN A 44 2.53 2.47 -17.99
N LYS A 45 1.57 2.96 -18.78
CA LYS A 45 1.70 2.99 -20.25
C LYS A 45 2.70 4.04 -20.72
N ARG A 46 3.30 3.80 -21.88
CA ARG A 46 4.17 4.78 -22.55
C ARG A 46 3.36 6.02 -22.97
N HIS A 47 4.03 7.17 -23.01
CA HIS A 47 3.45 8.45 -23.47
C HIS A 47 2.30 9.01 -22.62
N GLN A 48 2.20 8.60 -21.35
CA GLN A 48 1.26 9.22 -20.42
C GLN A 48 1.78 10.57 -19.93
N ASN A 49 0.88 11.53 -19.75
CA ASN A 49 1.23 12.82 -19.17
C ASN A 49 1.17 12.73 -17.63
N PHE A 50 2.28 12.30 -17.04
CA PHE A 50 2.42 12.16 -15.58
C PHE A 50 2.05 13.44 -14.82
N LYS A 51 2.51 14.63 -15.30
CA LYS A 51 2.23 15.91 -14.63
C LYS A 51 0.74 16.25 -14.63
N LEU A 52 0.02 15.91 -15.70
CA LEU A 52 -1.42 16.15 -15.79
C LEU A 52 -2.17 15.16 -14.89
N GLN A 53 -1.83 13.89 -14.92
CA GLN A 53 -2.42 12.88 -14.04
C GLN A 53 -2.20 13.21 -12.55
N LYS A 54 -1.03 13.75 -12.20
CA LYS A 54 -0.70 14.11 -10.82
C LYS A 54 -1.57 15.22 -10.23
N LYS A 55 -2.21 16.04 -11.07
CA LYS A 55 -3.17 17.07 -10.63
C LYS A 55 -4.48 16.44 -10.15
N ASN A 56 -4.92 15.37 -10.80
CA ASN A 56 -6.14 14.64 -10.45
C ASN A 56 -5.93 13.14 -10.71
N PRO A 57 -5.19 12.44 -9.83
CA PRO A 57 -4.89 11.03 -10.02
C PRO A 57 -6.13 10.18 -9.76
N ALA A 58 -6.34 9.18 -10.61
CA ALA A 58 -7.37 8.19 -10.40
C ALA A 58 -6.91 7.07 -9.46
N LEU A 59 -7.88 6.42 -8.81
CA LEU A 59 -7.68 5.16 -8.11
C LEU A 59 -8.07 4.01 -9.03
N ILE A 60 -7.20 3.02 -9.17
CA ILE A 60 -7.44 1.81 -9.95
C ILE A 60 -7.53 0.64 -8.97
N LEU A 61 -8.69 0.01 -8.88
CA LEU A 61 -8.89 -1.21 -8.10
C LEU A 61 -8.60 -2.41 -8.99
N ALA A 62 -7.72 -3.29 -8.53
CA ALA A 62 -7.23 -4.39 -9.34
C ALA A 62 -7.07 -5.68 -8.54
N LYS A 63 -6.98 -6.81 -9.25
CA LYS A 63 -6.49 -8.07 -8.72
C LYS A 63 -5.01 -8.25 -9.06
N LYS A 64 -4.19 -8.60 -8.07
CA LYS A 64 -2.81 -9.04 -8.31
C LYS A 64 -2.81 -10.53 -8.60
N TYR A 65 -1.93 -10.98 -9.51
CA TYR A 65 -1.90 -12.38 -9.95
C TYR A 65 -0.59 -13.08 -9.62
N ASP A 66 0.49 -12.33 -9.51
CA ASP A 66 1.84 -12.87 -9.31
C ASP A 66 2.69 -11.91 -8.47
N ASN A 67 3.89 -12.33 -8.14
CA ASN A 67 4.87 -11.52 -7.42
C ASN A 67 4.29 -10.90 -6.13
N PHE A 68 3.50 -11.69 -5.39
CA PHE A 68 2.88 -11.24 -4.16
C PHE A 68 3.92 -10.91 -3.10
N VAL A 69 4.96 -11.73 -2.99
CA VAL A 69 6.05 -11.61 -2.01
C VAL A 69 7.38 -11.74 -2.74
N LEU A 70 8.24 -10.75 -2.56
CA LEU A 70 9.54 -10.68 -3.21
C LEU A 70 10.66 -10.55 -2.16
N PRO A 71 11.85 -11.09 -2.44
CA PRO A 71 13.00 -10.89 -1.56
C PRO A 71 13.41 -9.43 -1.56
N VAL A 72 13.81 -8.92 -0.40
CA VAL A 72 14.38 -7.58 -0.29
C VAL A 72 15.72 -7.55 -1.04
N PRO A 73 16.03 -6.48 -1.80
CA PRO A 73 17.30 -6.32 -2.47
C PRO A 73 18.48 -6.41 -1.50
N SER A 74 19.64 -6.94 -1.96
CA SER A 74 20.82 -7.07 -1.12
C SER A 74 21.25 -5.71 -0.55
N GLY A 75 21.63 -5.69 0.73
CA GLY A 75 21.97 -4.46 1.46
C GLY A 75 20.76 -3.75 2.11
N PHE A 76 19.56 -4.25 1.91
CA PHE A 76 18.36 -3.81 2.62
C PHE A 76 17.79 -4.96 3.46
N GLY A 77 17.01 -4.62 4.48
CA GLY A 77 16.40 -5.62 5.38
C GLY A 77 17.12 -5.72 6.70
N MET A 78 16.78 -6.76 7.47
CA MET A 78 17.39 -7.05 8.76
C MET A 78 18.53 -8.05 8.58
N ASP A 79 19.73 -7.73 9.06
CA ASP A 79 20.94 -8.58 8.90
C ASP A 79 20.77 -9.98 9.53
N SER A 80 19.95 -10.09 10.56
CA SER A 80 19.74 -11.34 11.31
C SER A 80 18.65 -12.25 10.75
N HIS A 81 17.79 -11.75 9.83
CA HIS A 81 16.61 -12.46 9.36
C HIS A 81 16.49 -12.43 7.84
N LYS A 82 15.82 -13.46 7.28
CA LYS A 82 15.38 -13.39 5.89
C LYS A 82 14.26 -12.35 5.77
N SER A 83 14.46 -11.41 4.86
CA SER A 83 13.56 -10.28 4.66
C SER A 83 12.90 -10.32 3.31
N PHE A 84 11.61 -10.08 3.31
CA PHE A 84 10.75 -10.01 2.12
C PHE A 84 9.98 -8.71 2.12
N TYR A 85 9.48 -8.31 0.95
CA TYR A 85 8.52 -7.23 0.85
C TYR A 85 7.32 -7.64 0.03
N PHE A 86 6.23 -6.95 0.24
CA PHE A 86 5.02 -7.06 -0.56
C PHE A 86 4.36 -5.70 -0.71
N SER A 87 3.72 -5.48 -1.87
CA SER A 87 3.12 -4.19 -2.19
C SER A 87 1.65 -4.40 -2.56
N HIS A 88 0.78 -4.06 -1.61
CA HIS A 88 -0.68 -4.08 -1.80
C HIS A 88 -1.18 -2.89 -2.64
N MET A 89 -0.30 -1.93 -2.90
CA MET A 89 -0.54 -0.76 -3.74
C MET A 89 0.66 -0.42 -4.60
N TYR A 90 0.41 0.31 -5.69
CA TYR A 90 1.42 1.02 -6.46
C TYR A 90 1.16 2.52 -6.43
N ASN A 91 2.20 3.29 -6.36
CA ASN A 91 2.26 4.73 -6.09
C ASN A 91 1.78 5.12 -4.69
N CYS A 92 2.20 6.29 -4.26
CA CYS A 92 1.95 6.82 -2.94
C CYS A 92 1.08 8.09 -3.02
N LEU A 93 0.17 8.25 -2.06
CA LEU A 93 -0.66 9.46 -1.91
C LEU A 93 0.20 10.70 -1.64
N TYR A 94 1.32 10.50 -0.94
CA TYR A 94 2.24 11.58 -0.60
C TYR A 94 3.18 11.88 -1.75
N ASP A 95 3.51 13.16 -1.90
CA ASP A 95 4.28 13.68 -3.01
C ASP A 95 5.65 14.19 -2.53
N CYS A 96 6.38 13.34 -1.80
CA CYS A 96 7.70 13.69 -1.27
C CYS A 96 8.71 13.83 -2.40
N LYS A 97 9.36 15.01 -2.53
CA LYS A 97 10.26 15.33 -3.65
C LYS A 97 11.49 14.44 -3.77
N TYR A 98 11.95 13.86 -2.67
CA TYR A 98 13.12 12.97 -2.63
C TYR A 98 12.77 11.50 -2.85
N CYS A 99 11.49 11.17 -2.93
CA CYS A 99 11.05 9.78 -2.97
C CYS A 99 11.24 9.17 -4.37
N PHE A 100 11.88 8.00 -4.43
CA PHE A 100 12.11 7.29 -5.69
C PHE A 100 10.81 6.90 -6.43
N LEU A 101 9.70 6.79 -5.70
CA LEU A 101 8.37 6.51 -6.28
C LEU A 101 7.93 7.59 -7.28
N GLN A 102 8.48 8.82 -7.19
CA GLN A 102 8.16 9.89 -8.13
C GLN A 102 8.60 9.61 -9.58
N GLY A 103 9.48 8.65 -9.78
CA GLY A 103 9.98 8.26 -11.10
C GLY A 103 9.88 6.77 -11.40
N MET A 104 9.34 5.97 -10.47
CA MET A 104 9.28 4.52 -10.60
C MET A 104 8.28 4.07 -11.68
N TYR A 105 7.14 4.75 -11.77
CA TYR A 105 6.10 4.47 -12.74
C TYR A 105 5.85 5.66 -13.65
N SER A 106 5.51 5.40 -14.92
CA SER A 106 5.11 6.44 -15.88
C SER A 106 3.72 7.02 -15.61
N SER A 107 2.95 6.43 -14.71
CA SER A 107 1.61 6.85 -14.31
C SER A 107 1.61 7.44 -12.91
N ALA A 108 0.85 8.53 -12.71
CA ALA A 108 0.61 9.11 -11.39
C ALA A 108 -0.66 8.54 -10.71
N ASN A 109 -1.42 7.67 -11.39
CA ASN A 109 -2.57 6.99 -10.81
C ASN A 109 -2.12 6.02 -9.71
N PHE A 110 -3.02 5.75 -8.78
CA PHE A 110 -2.81 4.75 -7.72
C PHE A 110 -3.41 3.42 -8.15
N VAL A 111 -2.70 2.31 -7.90
CA VAL A 111 -3.28 0.97 -8.03
C VAL A 111 -3.41 0.37 -6.65
N LEU A 112 -4.61 -0.05 -6.28
CA LEU A 112 -4.88 -0.77 -5.04
C LEU A 112 -5.32 -2.20 -5.40
N PHE A 113 -4.54 -3.17 -4.97
CA PHE A 113 -4.90 -4.58 -5.11
C PHE A 113 -5.84 -4.97 -3.96
N VAL A 114 -6.98 -5.56 -4.30
CA VAL A 114 -8.03 -5.85 -3.32
C VAL A 114 -7.96 -7.26 -2.75
N ASN A 115 -7.27 -8.18 -3.42
CA ASN A 115 -7.18 -9.60 -3.07
C ASN A 115 -6.07 -9.88 -2.04
N TYR A 116 -6.24 -9.37 -0.82
CA TYR A 116 -5.24 -9.53 0.25
C TYR A 116 -5.06 -10.99 0.66
N GLU A 117 -6.08 -11.82 0.53
CA GLU A 117 -6.06 -13.25 0.78
C GLU A 117 -4.99 -13.98 -0.03
N ASP A 118 -4.76 -13.57 -1.28
CA ASP A 118 -3.72 -14.17 -2.14
C ASP A 118 -2.31 -13.77 -1.67
N PHE A 119 -2.15 -12.53 -1.16
CA PHE A 119 -0.90 -12.11 -0.52
C PHE A 119 -0.62 -12.92 0.75
N PHE A 120 -1.62 -13.10 1.60
CA PHE A 120 -1.49 -13.82 2.85
C PHE A 120 -1.21 -15.30 2.63
N THR A 121 -1.80 -15.90 1.60
CA THR A 121 -1.46 -17.26 1.16
C THR A 121 0.02 -17.34 0.78
N SER A 122 0.51 -16.44 -0.06
CA SER A 122 1.92 -16.42 -0.47
C SER A 122 2.88 -16.15 0.70
N ILE A 123 2.47 -15.34 1.68
CA ILE A 123 3.26 -15.12 2.92
C ILE A 123 3.30 -16.40 3.75
N SER A 124 2.16 -17.10 3.91
CA SER A 124 2.10 -18.39 4.62
C SER A 124 3.01 -19.43 3.97
N ASP A 125 3.01 -19.50 2.64
CA ASP A 125 3.88 -20.41 1.90
C ASP A 125 5.36 -20.12 2.18
N LYS A 126 5.74 -18.83 2.22
CA LYS A 126 7.09 -18.42 2.60
C LYS A 126 7.43 -18.78 4.04
N ILE A 127 6.55 -18.57 4.99
CA ILE A 127 6.75 -18.97 6.39
C ILE A 127 7.00 -20.47 6.49
N ASN A 128 6.19 -21.28 5.79
CA ASN A 128 6.34 -22.72 5.76
C ASN A 128 7.65 -23.18 5.11
N GLU A 129 8.06 -22.54 3.99
CA GLU A 129 9.33 -22.80 3.29
C GLU A 129 10.54 -22.65 4.21
N TYR A 130 10.50 -21.67 5.12
CA TYR A 130 11.60 -21.37 6.03
C TYR A 130 11.54 -22.07 7.41
N ASN A 131 10.57 -22.93 7.63
CA ASN A 131 10.53 -23.90 8.72
C ASN A 131 10.75 -23.29 10.12
N GLY A 132 9.96 -22.26 10.47
CA GLY A 132 10.00 -21.65 11.81
C GLY A 132 11.18 -20.70 12.06
N LYS A 133 11.97 -20.37 11.03
CA LYS A 133 12.95 -19.28 11.14
C LYS A 133 12.19 -17.96 11.20
N THR A 134 12.73 -17.01 11.93
CA THR A 134 12.20 -15.66 11.95
C THR A 134 12.32 -15.02 10.57
N LEU A 135 11.20 -14.52 10.05
CA LEU A 135 11.12 -13.79 8.79
C LEU A 135 10.61 -12.39 9.06
N THR A 136 11.05 -11.43 8.27
CA THR A 136 10.55 -10.06 8.30
C THR A 136 9.88 -9.71 6.97
N PHE A 137 8.66 -9.20 7.03
CA PHE A 137 7.90 -8.76 5.88
C PHE A 137 7.69 -7.25 5.93
N PHE A 138 8.19 -6.54 4.92
CA PHE A 138 8.00 -5.11 4.75
C PHE A 138 6.78 -4.87 3.87
N SER A 139 5.77 -4.18 4.41
CA SER A 139 4.64 -3.71 3.64
C SER A 139 4.96 -2.35 3.00
N GLY A 140 4.47 -2.14 1.79
CA GLY A 140 4.52 -0.82 1.19
C GLY A 140 5.87 -0.41 0.59
N TYR A 141 6.58 -1.33 -0.06
CA TYR A 141 7.77 -0.99 -0.84
C TYR A 141 7.45 0.01 -1.97
N ASP A 142 6.33 -0.19 -2.67
CA ASP A 142 5.87 0.65 -3.79
C ASP A 142 4.82 1.69 -3.39
N CYS A 143 4.57 1.88 -2.09
CA CYS A 143 3.58 2.80 -1.54
C CYS A 143 3.87 3.15 -0.08
N ASP A 144 3.02 3.96 0.52
CA ASP A 144 2.92 4.09 1.98
C ASP A 144 1.92 3.05 2.52
N SER A 145 2.29 2.31 3.56
CA SER A 145 1.49 1.20 4.07
C SER A 145 0.09 1.61 4.56
N LEU A 146 -0.08 2.84 5.06
CA LEU A 146 -1.32 3.28 5.70
C LEU A 146 -2.00 4.47 5.02
N ALA A 147 -1.41 5.05 3.96
CA ALA A 147 -1.95 6.25 3.32
C ALA A 147 -3.41 6.08 2.83
N PHE A 148 -3.78 4.89 2.38
CA PHE A 148 -5.14 4.54 1.94
C PHE A 148 -5.89 3.64 2.94
N ASP A 149 -5.38 3.43 4.15
CA ASP A 149 -5.93 2.43 5.07
C ASP A 149 -7.41 2.68 5.43
N LYS A 150 -7.82 3.92 5.57
CA LYS A 150 -9.25 4.28 5.79
C LYS A 150 -10.20 3.77 4.70
N LEU A 151 -9.71 3.61 3.47
CA LEU A 151 -10.48 3.08 2.35
C LEU A 151 -10.25 1.58 2.20
N SER A 152 -9.00 1.17 2.25
CA SER A 152 -8.56 -0.18 1.96
C SER A 152 -8.80 -1.16 3.12
N GLY A 153 -8.70 -0.69 4.39
CA GLY A 153 -8.74 -1.54 5.58
C GLY A 153 -7.63 -2.60 5.61
N PHE A 154 -6.56 -2.36 4.87
CA PHE A 154 -5.44 -3.28 4.73
C PHE A 154 -4.78 -3.59 6.07
N ALA A 155 -4.58 -2.58 6.93
CA ALA A 155 -3.90 -2.76 8.21
C ALA A 155 -4.64 -3.75 9.13
N ASP A 156 -5.96 -3.66 9.21
CA ASP A 156 -6.74 -4.59 10.03
C ASP A 156 -6.60 -6.03 9.54
N GLU A 157 -6.70 -6.26 8.24
CA GLU A 157 -6.56 -7.59 7.66
C GLU A 157 -5.13 -8.14 7.82
N ALA A 158 -4.11 -7.30 7.57
CA ALA A 158 -2.71 -7.69 7.75
C ALA A 158 -2.40 -8.03 9.22
N LEU A 159 -2.82 -7.18 10.15
CA LEU A 159 -2.57 -7.40 11.58
C LEU A 159 -3.31 -8.64 12.10
N ASN A 160 -4.54 -8.91 11.63
CA ASN A 160 -5.26 -10.14 11.97
C ASN A 160 -4.53 -11.37 11.44
N PHE A 161 -4.01 -11.32 10.22
CA PHE A 161 -3.23 -12.41 9.65
C PHE A 161 -1.94 -12.66 10.44
N PHE A 162 -1.12 -11.62 10.65
CA PHE A 162 0.18 -11.75 11.34
C PHE A 162 0.06 -12.11 12.82
N SER A 163 -1.10 -11.87 13.45
CA SER A 163 -1.34 -12.32 14.82
C SER A 163 -1.27 -13.85 15.00
N ASN A 164 -1.43 -14.62 13.93
CA ASN A 164 -1.32 -16.08 13.94
C ASN A 164 0.13 -16.58 13.77
N PHE A 165 1.09 -15.67 13.50
CA PHE A 165 2.49 -16.01 13.22
C PHE A 165 3.45 -15.24 14.14
N PRO A 166 3.51 -15.55 15.45
CA PRO A 166 4.23 -14.74 16.43
C PRO A 166 5.75 -14.65 16.21
N HIS A 167 6.31 -15.55 15.40
CA HIS A 167 7.74 -15.57 15.04
C HIS A 167 8.02 -14.89 13.69
N THR A 168 7.04 -14.26 13.10
CA THR A 168 7.15 -13.57 11.81
C THR A 168 6.85 -12.09 12.01
N GLU A 169 7.78 -11.23 11.63
CA GLU A 169 7.66 -9.79 11.84
C GLU A 169 6.99 -9.11 10.64
N LEU A 170 6.11 -8.16 10.93
CA LEU A 170 5.53 -7.23 9.97
C LEU A 170 6.03 -5.82 10.22
N GLU A 171 6.55 -5.14 9.19
CA GLU A 171 6.76 -3.70 9.24
C GLU A 171 5.71 -2.96 8.40
N LEU A 172 5.04 -2.00 9.03
CA LEU A 172 4.16 -1.02 8.38
C LEU A 172 4.88 0.33 8.35
N ARG A 173 5.44 0.69 7.20
CA ARG A 173 6.15 1.98 7.03
C ARG A 173 5.21 3.05 6.52
N THR A 174 5.16 4.21 7.20
CA THR A 174 4.17 5.24 6.87
C THR A 174 4.59 6.66 7.23
N LYS A 175 4.01 7.64 6.53
CA LYS A 175 3.89 9.05 6.93
C LYS A 175 2.44 9.39 7.34
N SER A 176 1.54 8.42 7.30
CA SER A 176 0.12 8.64 7.54
C SER A 176 -0.21 8.86 9.01
N ILE A 177 -1.17 9.75 9.27
CA ILE A 177 -1.87 9.87 10.55
C ILE A 177 -3.15 9.01 10.61
N ALA A 178 -3.41 8.20 9.58
CA ALA A 178 -4.58 7.31 9.52
C ALA A 178 -4.28 6.01 10.30
N ILE A 179 -4.14 6.12 11.62
CA ILE A 179 -3.71 5.04 12.53
C ILE A 179 -4.85 4.47 13.38
N ASN A 180 -6.11 4.76 13.06
CA ASN A 180 -7.24 4.32 13.88
C ASN A 180 -7.33 2.79 14.00
N SER A 181 -7.05 2.05 12.93
CA SER A 181 -6.94 0.58 12.93
C SER A 181 -5.90 0.06 13.91
N LEU A 182 -4.83 0.83 14.14
CA LEU A 182 -3.77 0.48 15.10
C LEU A 182 -4.19 0.78 16.54
N LEU A 183 -4.85 1.92 16.77
CA LEU A 183 -5.23 2.39 18.12
C LEU A 183 -6.39 1.58 18.74
N GLN A 184 -7.22 0.96 17.91
CA GLN A 184 -8.42 0.23 18.36
C GLN A 184 -8.14 -1.23 18.73
N ARG A 185 -6.90 -1.66 18.69
CA ARG A 185 -6.52 -3.05 18.96
C ARG A 185 -5.35 -3.16 19.92
N LYS A 186 -5.21 -4.34 20.52
CA LYS A 186 -4.03 -4.66 21.31
C LYS A 186 -2.79 -4.70 20.41
N ALA A 187 -1.70 -4.10 20.85
CA ALA A 187 -0.43 -4.12 20.13
C ALA A 187 0.04 -5.57 19.90
N LEU A 188 0.55 -5.85 18.71
CA LEU A 188 1.20 -7.11 18.37
C LEU A 188 2.70 -6.95 18.58
N SER A 189 3.30 -7.90 19.33
CA SER A 189 4.74 -7.92 19.61
C SER A 189 5.61 -8.12 18.37
N ASN A 190 5.02 -8.66 17.30
CA ASN A 190 5.67 -8.95 16.03
C ASN A 190 5.27 -7.95 14.93
N CYS A 191 4.77 -6.77 15.29
CA CYS A 191 4.47 -5.71 14.34
C CYS A 191 5.19 -4.42 14.72
N VAL A 192 5.96 -3.89 13.77
CA VAL A 192 6.64 -2.59 13.86
C VAL A 192 5.92 -1.58 13.00
N VAL A 193 5.53 -0.45 13.58
CA VAL A 193 5.04 0.72 12.83
C VAL A 193 6.19 1.70 12.69
N ALA A 194 6.73 1.80 11.49
CA ALA A 194 7.89 2.64 11.17
C ALA A 194 7.42 3.98 10.59
N PHE A 195 7.42 5.05 11.40
CA PHE A 195 7.12 6.39 10.91
C PHE A 195 8.31 7.00 10.18
N SER A 196 8.09 7.35 8.91
CA SER A 196 9.07 8.06 8.08
C SER A 196 8.98 9.56 8.33
N LEU A 197 9.77 10.06 9.27
CA LEU A 197 9.74 11.47 9.68
C LEU A 197 10.88 12.25 9.03
N SER A 198 10.60 13.48 8.62
CA SER A 198 11.60 14.48 8.19
C SER A 198 11.66 15.60 9.23
N PRO A 199 12.82 16.26 9.45
CA PRO A 199 12.87 17.48 10.27
C PRO A 199 11.87 18.52 9.77
N ALA A 200 11.23 19.26 10.67
CA ALA A 200 10.11 20.15 10.36
C ALA A 200 10.45 21.16 9.24
N GLU A 201 11.63 21.77 9.31
CA GLU A 201 12.10 22.75 8.34
C GLU A 201 12.27 22.18 6.92
N ILE A 202 12.57 20.86 6.84
CA ILE A 202 12.76 20.15 5.58
C ILE A 202 11.42 19.61 5.08
N ALA A 203 10.59 19.13 5.99
CA ALA A 203 9.28 18.55 5.67
C ALA A 203 8.37 19.56 4.95
N GLU A 204 8.36 20.82 5.38
CA GLU A 204 7.56 21.87 4.76
C GLU A 204 7.88 22.06 3.27
N SER A 205 9.15 21.88 2.88
CA SER A 205 9.61 22.08 1.51
C SER A 205 9.64 20.82 0.65
N LEU A 206 9.80 19.64 1.25
CA LEU A 206 10.05 18.37 0.56
C LEU A 206 8.93 17.33 0.71
N ASP A 207 8.18 17.33 1.82
CA ASP A 207 7.14 16.34 2.12
C ASP A 207 5.76 16.82 1.66
N ASN A 208 5.61 17.05 0.36
CA ASN A 208 4.34 17.51 -0.21
C ASN A 208 3.21 16.51 0.05
N LYS A 209 2.03 17.03 0.43
CA LYS A 209 0.83 16.25 0.74
C LYS A 209 0.96 15.28 1.93
N ALA A 210 2.13 15.15 2.56
CA ALA A 210 2.26 14.40 3.80
C ALA A 210 1.74 15.25 4.99
N PRO A 211 1.24 14.59 6.07
CA PRO A 211 0.90 15.29 7.31
C PRO A 211 2.12 16.03 7.88
N SER A 212 1.91 17.23 8.40
CA SER A 212 2.96 17.96 9.12
C SER A 212 3.21 17.35 10.48
N ILE A 213 4.45 17.47 10.96
CA ILE A 213 4.83 17.22 12.35
C ILE A 213 4.59 18.55 13.08
N SER A 214 3.41 18.71 13.65
CA SER A 214 3.06 19.87 14.46
C SER A 214 2.64 19.42 15.85
#